data_908deb573e6bad32cfde8f552a883253
#
_entry.id   908deb573e6bad32cfde8f552a883253
#
_cell.length_a   1.000
_cell.length_b   1.000
_cell.length_c   1.000
_cell.angle_alpha   90.00
_cell.angle_beta   90.00
_cell.angle_gamma   90.00
#
_symmetry.space_group_name_H-M   'P 1'
#
loop_
_entity.id
_entity.type
_entity.pdbx_description
1 polymer ?
#
loop_
_entity_poly.entity_id
_entity_poly.type
_entity_poly.pdbx_seq_one_letter_code
_entity_poly.pdbx_strand_id
1 'polypeptide(L)'
;MESEYIVEMKNITKRFPGITANDHVTLGIKKGEILALLGENGAGKSTLMSMLFGMYEPDEGEIYVRGKRVVISSPNFASRLNIGMVHQHFKLVSDYTITENIILGIEPRKYLLGFIPVVNKKDASGKIAGISEKYGLKVNPEQIIETADVSVRQRVEILKMLYREAEILIFDEPTAVLTPQEIQFLMKILMGLREDGKTIILITHKLEEIKQVADRCAVLCRGKLTGIFDVSKVSTSEMAKLMVGREVDFTPPKKPADFKKCVLEIEHLTVKNESGFEVVKDVSFQIRQGEIFAIAGVSGNGQIEIADAIAGLIRVHHGSVLLSGEDITRSSIRSRVLSGISYIPEDRQNYGLVMDFSLEDNLVLKSYFKEPFSKRGVLQQLSIRSHARHLIEKYDIRCSRGSVTKVRSMSGGNQQKAIIARETQRDASLLIFVQPTRGLDIGAIERIHSLILKERDNGKAILLISLELEEVMNLADTIGVIYNGSLNRIAAADHLTSEEVGQFMMGVKGGRQNEETDRSLKGKG
;
A
#
# COMPACT_ATOMS: atom_id res chain seq x y z
N MET A 1 38.34 22.56 1.40
CA MET A 1 37.09 22.69 0.63
C MET A 1 36.02 21.97 1.40
N GLU A 2 34.96 22.65 1.82
CA GLU A 2 33.79 21.97 2.38
C GLU A 2 33.22 21.06 1.30
N SER A 3 32.95 19.82 1.64
CA SER A 3 32.32 18.88 0.71
C SER A 3 30.92 19.41 0.33
N GLU A 4 30.61 19.42 -0.96
CA GLU A 4 29.28 19.79 -1.48
C GLU A 4 28.17 18.90 -0.88
N TYR A 5 28.56 17.72 -0.41
CA TYR A 5 27.67 16.70 0.12
C TYR A 5 27.80 16.58 1.65
N ILE A 6 26.65 16.55 2.34
CA ILE A 6 26.59 16.25 3.78
C ILE A 6 26.78 14.75 4.05
N VAL A 7 26.32 13.90 3.10
CA VAL A 7 26.55 12.45 3.10
C VAL A 7 27.06 12.03 1.73
N GLU A 8 28.10 11.20 1.71
CA GLU A 8 28.56 10.51 0.51
C GLU A 8 28.69 9.00 0.81
N MET A 9 28.04 8.20 0.02
CA MET A 9 28.15 6.74 0.02
C MET A 9 28.89 6.36 -1.27
N LYS A 10 30.10 5.77 -1.16
CA LYS A 10 30.96 5.50 -2.31
C LYS A 10 31.12 3.99 -2.53
N ASN A 11 30.73 3.50 -3.71
CA ASN A 11 30.86 2.10 -4.14
C ASN A 11 30.27 1.10 -3.13
N ILE A 12 29.13 1.42 -2.54
CA ILE A 12 28.49 0.61 -1.52
C ILE A 12 27.96 -0.68 -2.09
N THR A 13 28.44 -1.80 -1.57
CA THR A 13 27.94 -3.14 -1.89
C THR A 13 27.43 -3.82 -0.65
N LYS A 14 26.24 -4.45 -0.74
CA LYS A 14 25.64 -5.28 0.30
C LYS A 14 25.08 -6.56 -0.26
N ARG A 15 25.54 -7.70 0.31
CA ARG A 15 25.10 -9.04 -0.08
C ARG A 15 24.37 -9.72 1.08
N PHE A 16 23.33 -10.44 0.75
CA PHE A 16 22.65 -11.38 1.63
C PHE A 16 22.66 -12.77 0.98
N PRO A 17 22.40 -13.86 1.70
CA PRO A 17 22.40 -15.21 1.12
C PRO A 17 21.51 -15.29 -0.13
N GLY A 18 22.13 -15.50 -1.29
CA GLY A 18 21.43 -15.65 -2.57
C GLY A 18 21.04 -14.36 -3.29
N ILE A 19 21.35 -13.15 -2.74
CA ILE A 19 21.01 -11.89 -3.39
C ILE A 19 22.04 -10.79 -3.09
N THR A 20 22.38 -9.99 -4.11
CA THR A 20 23.09 -8.71 -3.94
C THR A 20 22.06 -7.59 -3.88
N ALA A 21 21.85 -7.04 -2.68
CA ALA A 21 20.85 -6.00 -2.44
C ALA A 21 21.29 -4.63 -2.96
N ASN A 22 22.59 -4.31 -2.84
CA ASN A 22 23.21 -3.11 -3.43
C ASN A 22 24.54 -3.53 -4.08
N ASP A 23 24.82 -2.99 -5.25
CA ASP A 23 25.96 -3.33 -6.09
C ASP A 23 26.67 -2.05 -6.56
N HIS A 24 27.81 -1.70 -5.93
CA HIS A 24 28.65 -0.53 -6.21
C HIS A 24 27.87 0.79 -6.27
N VAL A 25 26.94 1.01 -5.35
CA VAL A 25 26.12 2.22 -5.30
C VAL A 25 26.94 3.42 -4.83
N THR A 26 26.98 4.49 -5.64
CA THR A 26 27.61 5.77 -5.26
C THR A 26 26.56 6.87 -5.23
N LEU A 27 26.28 7.42 -4.04
CA LEU A 27 25.21 8.40 -3.80
C LEU A 27 25.72 9.57 -2.97
N GLY A 28 25.55 10.79 -3.48
CA GLY A 28 25.86 12.04 -2.77
C GLY A 28 24.59 12.82 -2.43
N ILE A 29 24.44 13.23 -1.18
CA ILE A 29 23.30 13.97 -0.64
C ILE A 29 23.77 15.36 -0.23
N LYS A 30 23.16 16.41 -0.78
CA LYS A 30 23.51 17.80 -0.50
C LYS A 30 22.87 18.26 0.81
N LYS A 31 23.53 19.22 1.47
CA LYS A 31 22.99 19.82 2.70
C LYS A 31 21.71 20.62 2.40
N GLY A 32 20.66 20.39 3.18
CA GLY A 32 19.41 21.15 3.09
C GLY A 32 18.52 20.78 1.89
N GLU A 33 18.80 19.69 1.16
CA GLU A 33 17.93 19.20 0.08
C GLU A 33 16.94 18.15 0.57
N ILE A 34 15.88 17.96 -0.18
CA ILE A 34 15.04 16.75 -0.14
C ILE A 34 15.46 15.88 -1.31
N LEU A 35 16.18 14.79 -1.04
CA LEU A 35 16.54 13.78 -2.02
C LEU A 35 15.53 12.65 -1.96
N ALA A 36 14.79 12.41 -3.05
CA ALA A 36 13.97 11.23 -3.19
C ALA A 36 14.81 10.02 -3.61
N LEU A 37 14.66 8.89 -2.92
CA LEU A 37 15.25 7.61 -3.30
C LEU A 37 14.17 6.72 -3.90
N LEU A 38 14.22 6.58 -5.22
CA LEU A 38 13.20 5.96 -6.06
C LEU A 38 13.63 4.55 -6.49
N GLY A 39 12.68 3.66 -6.73
CA GLY A 39 12.93 2.30 -7.24
C GLY A 39 11.80 1.34 -6.89
N GLU A 40 11.72 0.21 -7.60
CA GLU A 40 10.76 -0.86 -7.29
C GLU A 40 10.97 -1.47 -5.90
N ASN A 41 9.98 -2.22 -5.39
CA ASN A 41 10.12 -3.00 -4.16
C ASN A 41 11.21 -4.06 -4.35
N GLY A 42 12.16 -4.11 -3.40
CA GLY A 42 13.34 -4.98 -3.52
C GLY A 42 14.49 -4.41 -4.35
N ALA A 43 14.42 -3.15 -4.82
CA ALA A 43 15.53 -2.50 -5.53
C ALA A 43 16.74 -2.15 -4.64
N GLY A 44 16.65 -2.35 -3.30
CA GLY A 44 17.75 -2.10 -2.36
C GLY A 44 17.68 -0.77 -1.61
N LYS A 45 16.60 0.03 -1.77
CA LYS A 45 16.44 1.36 -1.15
C LYS A 45 16.57 1.35 0.38
N SER A 46 15.69 0.59 1.04
CA SER A 46 15.68 0.46 2.51
C SER A 46 16.96 -0.17 3.03
N THR A 47 17.59 -1.09 2.27
CA THR A 47 18.90 -1.68 2.61
C THR A 47 19.99 -0.62 2.59
N LEU A 48 20.04 0.23 1.54
CA LEU A 48 21.01 1.30 1.42
C LEU A 48 20.89 2.30 2.59
N MET A 49 19.67 2.70 2.93
CA MET A 49 19.42 3.62 4.04
C MET A 49 19.63 2.97 5.41
N SER A 50 19.37 1.67 5.54
CA SER A 50 19.69 0.91 6.75
C SER A 50 21.19 0.85 7.05
N MET A 51 22.05 0.87 6.01
CA MET A 51 23.49 1.00 6.21
C MET A 51 23.87 2.42 6.69
N LEU A 52 23.22 3.45 6.15
CA LEU A 52 23.43 4.84 6.62
C LEU A 52 22.91 5.04 8.06
N PHE A 53 21.89 4.31 8.46
CA PHE A 53 21.35 4.33 9.83
C PHE A 53 22.03 3.34 10.79
N GLY A 54 22.99 2.50 10.31
CA GLY A 54 23.76 1.58 11.13
C GLY A 54 23.04 0.30 11.56
N MET A 55 22.01 -0.13 10.82
CA MET A 55 21.38 -1.45 11.01
C MET A 55 22.17 -2.56 10.33
N TYR A 56 22.90 -2.24 9.28
CA TYR A 56 23.83 -3.12 8.57
C TYR A 56 25.13 -2.38 8.27
N GLU A 57 26.23 -3.10 8.22
CA GLU A 57 27.47 -2.58 7.66
C GLU A 57 27.54 -2.93 6.16
N PRO A 58 28.09 -2.06 5.31
CA PRO A 58 28.38 -2.41 3.93
C PRO A 58 29.46 -3.51 3.87
N ASP A 59 29.35 -4.40 2.88
CA ASP A 59 30.39 -5.42 2.67
C ASP A 59 31.59 -4.82 1.90
N GLU A 60 31.32 -3.81 1.06
CA GLU A 60 32.33 -3.03 0.34
C GLU A 60 31.88 -1.56 0.24
N GLY A 61 32.87 -0.67 0.08
CA GLY A 61 32.63 0.76 -0.09
C GLY A 61 32.83 1.56 1.20
N GLU A 62 32.57 2.86 1.15
CA GLU A 62 32.85 3.81 2.22
C GLU A 62 31.72 4.81 2.39
N ILE A 63 31.45 5.20 3.64
CA ILE A 63 30.47 6.23 3.98
C ILE A 63 31.20 7.45 4.55
N TYR A 64 30.86 8.61 4.04
CA TYR A 64 31.38 9.89 4.54
C TYR A 64 30.20 10.73 5.05
N VAL A 65 30.37 11.34 6.21
CA VAL A 65 29.42 12.31 6.79
C VAL A 65 30.17 13.59 7.07
N ARG A 66 29.70 14.70 6.52
CA ARG A 66 30.37 16.03 6.58
C ARG A 66 31.84 15.95 6.17
N GLY A 67 32.12 15.23 5.08
CA GLY A 67 33.46 15.04 4.52
C GLY A 67 34.39 14.10 5.31
N LYS A 68 33.95 13.53 6.43
CA LYS A 68 34.72 12.57 7.24
C LYS A 68 34.28 11.15 6.97
N ARG A 69 35.21 10.25 6.69
CA ARG A 69 34.95 8.81 6.60
C ARG A 69 34.49 8.29 7.95
N VAL A 70 33.39 7.56 7.97
CA VAL A 70 32.78 6.99 9.17
C VAL A 70 32.40 5.52 8.98
N VAL A 71 32.50 4.73 10.04
CA VAL A 71 31.94 3.37 10.09
C VAL A 71 30.74 3.44 11.04
N ILE A 72 29.55 3.30 10.48
CA ILE A 72 28.30 3.40 11.25
C ILE A 72 27.90 2.00 11.70
N SER A 73 28.34 1.60 12.89
CA SER A 73 28.17 0.24 13.42
C SER A 73 26.87 0.02 14.19
N SER A 74 26.10 1.07 14.47
CA SER A 74 24.83 0.97 15.19
C SER A 74 23.94 2.21 15.00
N PRO A 75 22.60 2.10 15.21
CA PRO A 75 21.68 3.24 15.20
C PRO A 75 22.03 4.31 16.24
N ASN A 76 22.60 3.91 17.39
CA ASN A 76 23.08 4.87 18.40
C ASN A 76 24.25 5.69 17.89
N PHE A 77 25.12 5.10 17.06
CA PHE A 77 26.21 5.84 16.43
C PHE A 77 25.69 6.79 15.35
N ALA A 78 24.73 6.35 14.51
CA ALA A 78 24.06 7.21 13.55
C ALA A 78 23.38 8.43 14.24
N SER A 79 22.70 8.20 15.37
CA SER A 79 22.09 9.27 16.16
C SER A 79 23.11 10.30 16.66
N ARG A 80 24.33 9.89 17.04
CA ARG A 80 25.40 10.82 17.42
C ARG A 80 25.93 11.65 16.24
N LEU A 81 25.72 11.15 15.02
CA LEU A 81 26.00 11.90 13.79
C LEU A 81 24.80 12.75 13.35
N ASN A 82 23.77 12.90 14.19
CA ASN A 82 22.52 13.60 13.92
C ASN A 82 21.75 13.02 12.72
N ILE A 83 21.82 11.68 12.53
CA ILE A 83 21.04 10.96 11.54
C ILE A 83 19.86 10.31 12.25
N GLY A 84 18.64 10.59 11.78
CA GLY A 84 17.39 9.99 12.26
C GLY A 84 16.66 9.24 11.16
N MET A 85 15.88 8.20 11.50
CA MET A 85 15.11 7.42 10.54
C MET A 85 13.70 7.15 11.05
N VAL A 86 12.70 7.43 10.24
CA VAL A 86 11.32 6.93 10.36
C VAL A 86 11.20 5.67 9.52
N HIS A 87 10.87 4.57 10.17
CA HIS A 87 10.74 3.27 9.52
C HIS A 87 9.35 3.09 8.91
N GLN A 88 9.24 2.25 7.88
CA GLN A 88 7.98 1.84 7.27
C GLN A 88 6.99 1.24 8.28
N HIS A 89 7.50 0.46 9.24
CA HIS A 89 6.74 -0.03 10.39
C HIS A 89 7.19 0.69 11.66
N PHE A 90 6.28 1.35 12.33
CA PHE A 90 6.58 2.15 13.53
C PHE A 90 7.31 1.33 14.60
N LYS A 91 8.37 1.91 15.14
CA LYS A 91 9.18 1.32 16.21
C LYS A 91 8.82 1.95 17.56
N LEU A 92 7.52 1.88 17.91
CA LEU A 92 6.95 2.41 19.14
C LEU A 92 6.56 1.28 20.08
N VAL A 93 6.70 1.52 21.39
CA VAL A 93 6.29 0.61 22.45
C VAL A 93 4.81 0.91 22.77
N SER A 94 3.92 -0.04 22.57
CA SER A 94 2.47 0.12 22.64
C SER A 94 1.98 0.61 24.01
N ASP A 95 2.54 0.03 25.09
CA ASP A 95 2.12 0.32 26.47
C ASP A 95 2.67 1.63 27.04
N TYR A 96 3.57 2.30 26.31
CA TYR A 96 4.19 3.55 26.73
C TYR A 96 3.40 4.75 26.24
N THR A 97 3.48 5.85 27.01
CA THR A 97 2.97 7.15 26.57
C THR A 97 3.79 7.70 25.39
N ILE A 98 3.25 8.70 24.71
CA ILE A 98 3.96 9.42 23.63
C ILE A 98 5.27 10.02 24.17
N THR A 99 5.25 10.66 25.34
CA THR A 99 6.45 11.19 25.98
C THR A 99 7.50 10.11 26.21
N GLU A 100 7.11 8.98 26.81
CA GLU A 100 8.04 7.86 27.10
C GLU A 100 8.66 7.28 25.82
N ASN A 101 7.88 7.13 24.76
CA ASN A 101 8.38 6.66 23.46
C ASN A 101 9.42 7.62 22.84
N ILE A 102 9.19 8.93 22.93
CA ILE A 102 10.09 9.93 22.36
C ILE A 102 11.43 9.96 23.08
N ILE A 103 11.40 9.92 24.44
CA ILE A 103 12.62 10.01 25.24
C ILE A 103 13.34 8.68 25.46
N LEU A 104 12.79 7.58 25.01
CA LEU A 104 13.33 6.23 25.22
C LEU A 104 14.80 6.14 24.76
N GLY A 105 15.72 5.80 25.70
CA GLY A 105 17.14 5.72 25.46
C GLY A 105 17.93 7.03 25.54
N ILE A 106 17.24 8.18 25.77
CA ILE A 106 17.83 9.50 25.99
C ILE A 106 17.11 10.25 27.13
N GLU A 107 16.62 9.52 28.11
CA GLU A 107 15.78 10.03 29.20
C GLU A 107 16.48 11.22 29.92
N PRO A 108 15.85 12.41 29.98
CA PRO A 108 16.38 13.51 30.76
C PRO A 108 16.30 13.15 32.24
N ARG A 109 17.42 13.34 32.96
CA ARG A 109 17.53 12.99 34.40
C ARG A 109 17.46 14.24 35.26
N LYS A 110 16.72 14.13 36.36
CA LYS A 110 16.86 15.02 37.51
C LYS A 110 17.25 14.20 38.73
N TYR A 111 17.91 14.83 39.67
CA TYR A 111 18.34 14.16 40.91
C TYR A 111 17.38 14.49 42.04
N LEU A 112 16.71 13.46 42.58
CA LEU A 112 15.93 13.58 43.80
C LEU A 112 16.88 13.47 45.01
N LEU A 113 16.73 14.36 45.98
CA LEU A 113 17.63 14.46 47.14
C LEU A 113 19.12 14.64 46.74
N GLY A 114 19.43 15.15 45.54
CA GLY A 114 20.77 15.42 45.09
C GLY A 114 21.57 14.20 44.56
N PHE A 115 21.09 12.96 44.76
CA PHE A 115 21.85 11.75 44.35
C PHE A 115 21.02 10.65 43.70
N ILE A 116 19.69 10.63 43.83
CA ILE A 116 18.85 9.61 43.18
C ILE A 116 18.44 10.09 41.76
N PRO A 117 18.94 9.46 40.68
CA PRO A 117 18.54 9.84 39.34
C PRO A 117 17.10 9.38 39.03
N VAL A 118 16.23 10.31 38.68
CA VAL A 118 14.85 10.03 38.23
C VAL A 118 14.63 10.68 36.86
N VAL A 119 13.77 10.07 36.04
CA VAL A 119 13.43 10.61 34.71
C VAL A 119 12.60 11.88 34.87
N ASN A 120 13.02 12.98 34.22
CA ASN A 120 12.29 14.24 34.21
C ASN A 120 11.26 14.30 33.09
N LYS A 121 10.16 13.54 33.22
CA LYS A 121 9.08 13.50 32.23
C LYS A 121 8.45 14.87 31.95
N LYS A 122 8.34 15.72 32.97
CA LYS A 122 7.70 17.06 32.84
C LYS A 122 8.49 17.99 31.91
N ASP A 123 9.81 18.00 32.05
CA ASP A 123 10.69 18.78 31.18
C ASP A 123 10.67 18.24 29.74
N ALA A 124 10.71 16.90 29.61
CA ALA A 124 10.58 16.23 28.32
C ALA A 124 9.27 16.59 27.62
N SER A 125 8.13 16.50 28.33
CA SER A 125 6.82 16.85 27.78
C SER A 125 6.75 18.30 27.34
N GLY A 126 7.35 19.24 28.11
CA GLY A 126 7.43 20.64 27.72
C GLY A 126 8.26 20.87 26.41
N LYS A 127 9.43 20.21 26.30
CA LYS A 127 10.25 20.26 25.07
C LYS A 127 9.50 19.65 23.88
N ILE A 128 8.81 18.52 24.07
CA ILE A 128 8.01 17.87 23.04
C ILE A 128 6.87 18.78 22.58
N ALA A 129 6.16 19.44 23.51
CA ALA A 129 5.08 20.36 23.18
C ALA A 129 5.59 21.55 22.33
N GLY A 130 6.75 22.12 22.67
CA GLY A 130 7.37 23.19 21.86
C GLY A 130 7.73 22.75 20.44
N ILE A 131 8.32 21.55 20.27
CA ILE A 131 8.63 21.01 18.95
C ILE A 131 7.32 20.70 18.17
N SER A 132 6.34 20.10 18.85
CA SER A 132 5.02 19.78 18.30
C SER A 132 4.30 21.03 17.76
N GLU A 133 4.35 22.13 18.49
CA GLU A 133 3.76 23.40 18.08
C GLU A 133 4.51 24.02 16.89
N LYS A 134 5.85 24.05 16.96
CA LYS A 134 6.69 24.60 15.89
C LYS A 134 6.41 23.96 14.52
N TYR A 135 6.24 22.65 14.45
CA TYR A 135 6.06 21.92 13.19
C TYR A 135 4.59 21.49 12.93
N GLY A 136 3.65 21.92 13.77
CA GLY A 136 2.25 21.55 13.64
C GLY A 136 1.94 20.07 13.93
N LEU A 137 2.88 19.32 14.53
CA LEU A 137 2.79 17.88 14.84
C LEU A 137 1.99 17.64 16.11
N LYS A 138 0.74 18.11 16.16
CA LYS A 138 -0.10 18.05 17.38
C LYS A 138 -0.25 16.61 17.90
N VAL A 139 0.17 16.39 19.15
CA VAL A 139 0.02 15.13 19.90
C VAL A 139 -0.34 15.42 21.36
N ASN A 140 -0.98 14.46 22.02
CA ASN A 140 -1.16 14.52 23.48
C ASN A 140 -0.02 13.73 24.15
N PRO A 141 0.94 14.36 24.85
CA PRO A 141 2.12 13.70 25.42
C PRO A 141 1.83 12.54 26.37
N GLU A 142 0.69 12.56 27.07
CA GLU A 142 0.28 11.54 28.04
C GLU A 142 -0.54 10.40 27.40
N GLN A 143 -0.87 10.48 26.10
CA GLN A 143 -1.62 9.44 25.42
C GLN A 143 -0.76 8.17 25.28
N ILE A 144 -1.35 7.01 25.56
CA ILE A 144 -0.72 5.70 25.35
C ILE A 144 -0.75 5.37 23.85
N ILE A 145 0.36 4.86 23.32
CA ILE A 145 0.52 4.58 21.88
C ILE A 145 -0.49 3.56 21.37
N GLU A 146 -0.90 2.59 22.19
CA GLU A 146 -1.91 1.59 21.78
C GLU A 146 -3.23 2.23 21.36
N THR A 147 -3.63 3.32 22.01
CA THR A 147 -4.87 4.08 21.74
C THR A 147 -4.73 5.13 20.65
N ALA A 148 -3.51 5.34 20.13
CA ALA A 148 -3.23 6.34 19.12
C ALA A 148 -3.53 5.79 17.71
N ASP A 149 -4.16 6.61 16.88
CA ASP A 149 -4.32 6.30 15.46
C ASP A 149 -2.98 6.31 14.71
N VAL A 150 -3.00 5.81 13.46
CA VAL A 150 -1.81 5.67 12.62
C VAL A 150 -1.13 7.02 12.37
N SER A 151 -1.90 8.09 12.17
CA SER A 151 -1.37 9.42 11.88
C SER A 151 -0.69 10.05 13.11
N VAL A 152 -1.21 9.79 14.30
CA VAL A 152 -0.57 10.20 15.57
C VAL A 152 0.73 9.42 15.77
N ARG A 153 0.74 8.10 15.57
CA ARG A 153 1.96 7.28 15.67
C ARG A 153 3.07 7.78 14.75
N GLN A 154 2.72 8.18 13.54
CA GLN A 154 3.69 8.75 12.60
C GLN A 154 4.24 10.09 13.09
N ARG A 155 3.39 11.00 13.61
CA ARG A 155 3.84 12.26 14.20
C ARG A 155 4.80 12.01 15.37
N VAL A 156 4.55 10.98 16.17
CA VAL A 156 5.42 10.57 17.27
C VAL A 156 6.80 10.13 16.77
N GLU A 157 6.89 9.35 15.70
CA GLU A 157 8.18 8.96 15.10
C GLU A 157 8.96 10.17 14.58
N ILE A 158 8.27 11.15 13.97
CA ILE A 158 8.91 12.40 13.52
C ILE A 158 9.38 13.21 14.73
N LEU A 159 8.53 13.40 15.74
CA LEU A 159 8.89 14.10 16.98
C LEU A 159 10.07 13.45 17.70
N LYS A 160 10.16 12.13 17.70
CA LYS A 160 11.28 11.36 18.27
C LYS A 160 12.61 11.71 17.60
N MET A 161 12.65 11.87 16.27
CA MET A 161 13.85 12.30 15.57
C MET A 161 14.18 13.77 15.87
N LEU A 162 13.18 14.65 15.86
CA LEU A 162 13.36 16.07 16.11
C LEU A 162 13.80 16.35 17.55
N TYR A 163 13.27 15.62 18.53
CA TYR A 163 13.68 15.68 19.93
C TYR A 163 15.17 15.31 20.11
N ARG A 164 15.70 14.40 19.28
CA ARG A 164 17.10 13.98 19.21
C ARG A 164 17.97 14.92 18.38
N GLU A 165 17.43 16.06 17.93
CA GLU A 165 18.13 17.10 17.16
C GLU A 165 18.71 16.58 15.83
N ALA A 166 18.08 15.57 15.22
CA ALA A 166 18.52 15.05 13.94
C ALA A 166 18.56 16.16 12.87
N GLU A 167 19.64 16.18 12.08
CA GLU A 167 19.87 17.10 10.95
C GLU A 167 19.64 16.40 9.61
N ILE A 168 19.93 15.08 9.54
CA ILE A 168 19.71 14.23 8.39
C ILE A 168 18.56 13.28 8.73
N LEU A 169 17.46 13.41 8.01
CA LEU A 169 16.20 12.73 8.29
C LEU A 169 15.89 11.75 7.16
N ILE A 170 15.79 10.45 7.48
CA ILE A 170 15.44 9.40 6.53
C ILE A 170 13.97 9.01 6.77
N PHE A 171 13.14 9.08 5.74
CA PHE A 171 11.73 8.64 5.75
C PHE A 171 11.58 7.44 4.83
N ASP A 172 11.27 6.26 5.38
CA ASP A 172 11.09 5.03 4.62
C ASP A 172 9.60 4.75 4.41
N GLU A 173 9.11 5.03 3.20
CA GLU A 173 7.70 4.90 2.77
C GLU A 173 6.68 5.50 3.76
N PRO A 174 6.83 6.78 4.15
CA PRO A 174 6.04 7.36 5.23
C PRO A 174 4.55 7.53 4.90
N THR A 175 4.15 7.38 3.65
CA THR A 175 2.78 7.63 3.17
C THR A 175 1.98 6.35 2.91
N ALA A 176 2.57 5.17 3.16
CA ALA A 176 1.98 3.88 2.79
C ALA A 176 0.61 3.58 3.44
N VAL A 177 0.33 4.20 4.60
CA VAL A 177 -0.87 3.95 5.40
C VAL A 177 -1.70 5.22 5.67
N LEU A 178 -1.38 6.32 5.00
CA LEU A 178 -2.01 7.62 5.19
C LEU A 178 -3.13 7.90 4.18
N THR A 179 -4.13 8.67 4.62
CA THR A 179 -5.15 9.25 3.74
C THR A 179 -4.56 10.37 2.87
N PRO A 180 -5.19 10.73 1.74
CA PRO A 180 -4.72 11.83 0.89
C PRO A 180 -4.51 13.16 1.62
N GLN A 181 -5.38 13.49 2.58
CA GLN A 181 -5.27 14.70 3.39
C GLN A 181 -4.05 14.65 4.32
N GLU A 182 -3.79 13.49 4.93
CA GLU A 182 -2.61 13.29 5.79
C GLU A 182 -1.32 13.30 4.98
N ILE A 183 -1.34 12.78 3.74
CA ILE A 183 -0.19 12.89 2.81
C ILE A 183 0.13 14.35 2.54
N GLN A 184 -0.87 15.17 2.17
CA GLN A 184 -0.67 16.60 1.93
C GLN A 184 -0.14 17.34 3.17
N PHE A 185 -0.60 16.95 4.36
CA PHE A 185 -0.10 17.49 5.61
C PHE A 185 1.37 17.09 5.84
N LEU A 186 1.73 15.82 5.62
CA LEU A 186 3.11 15.35 5.74
C LEU A 186 4.04 16.08 4.74
N MET A 187 3.61 16.26 3.48
CA MET A 187 4.41 16.99 2.48
C MET A 187 4.73 18.42 2.94
N LYS A 188 3.76 19.11 3.55
CA LYS A 188 3.99 20.45 4.15
C LYS A 188 5.01 20.40 5.29
N ILE A 189 4.98 19.37 6.14
CA ILE A 189 5.96 19.18 7.22
C ILE A 189 7.35 18.99 6.63
N LEU A 190 7.51 18.14 5.60
CA LEU A 190 8.81 17.91 4.97
C LEU A 190 9.39 19.20 4.37
N MET A 191 8.55 20.00 3.70
CA MET A 191 8.98 21.32 3.18
C MET A 191 9.41 22.26 4.31
N GLY A 192 8.64 22.35 5.39
CA GLY A 192 9.02 23.20 6.54
C GLY A 192 10.32 22.75 7.22
N LEU A 193 10.56 21.44 7.34
CA LEU A 193 11.81 20.89 7.86
C LEU A 193 13.01 21.24 6.96
N ARG A 194 12.84 21.20 5.64
CA ARG A 194 13.85 21.63 4.66
C ARG A 194 14.15 23.12 4.80
N GLU A 195 13.11 23.96 4.93
CA GLU A 195 13.28 25.42 5.14
C GLU A 195 14.04 25.73 6.43
N ASP A 196 13.89 24.90 7.46
CA ASP A 196 14.68 24.95 8.70
C ASP A 196 16.12 24.38 8.53
N GLY A 197 16.54 24.07 7.29
CA GLY A 197 17.91 23.61 6.96
C GLY A 197 18.16 22.13 7.22
N LYS A 198 17.11 21.33 7.49
CA LYS A 198 17.24 19.86 7.59
C LYS A 198 17.48 19.26 6.21
N THR A 199 18.27 18.18 6.18
CA THR A 199 18.47 17.37 4.98
C THR A 199 17.56 16.16 5.05
N ILE A 200 16.80 15.89 3.99
CA ILE A 200 15.77 14.86 3.99
C ILE A 200 16.06 13.83 2.89
N ILE A 201 15.96 12.55 3.23
CA ILE A 201 15.98 11.44 2.29
C ILE A 201 14.60 10.79 2.35
N LEU A 202 13.84 10.90 1.26
CA LEU A 202 12.50 10.37 1.15
C LEU A 202 12.51 9.11 0.28
N ILE A 203 12.28 7.95 0.89
CA ILE A 203 12.09 6.70 0.16
C ILE A 203 10.61 6.58 -0.16
N THR A 204 10.26 6.57 -1.42
CA THR A 204 8.89 6.35 -1.89
C THR A 204 8.90 5.77 -3.31
N HIS A 205 7.81 5.14 -3.68
CA HIS A 205 7.54 4.70 -5.05
C HIS A 205 6.43 5.55 -5.71
N LYS A 206 5.85 6.52 -4.99
CA LYS A 206 4.80 7.40 -5.47
C LYS A 206 5.39 8.64 -6.13
N LEU A 207 5.27 8.71 -7.44
CA LEU A 207 5.92 9.75 -8.27
C LEU A 207 5.38 11.16 -7.98
N GLU A 208 4.08 11.28 -7.70
CA GLU A 208 3.43 12.55 -7.39
C GLU A 208 3.96 13.18 -6.10
N GLU A 209 4.25 12.36 -5.08
CA GLU A 209 4.87 12.84 -3.84
C GLU A 209 6.26 13.44 -4.11
N ILE A 210 7.05 12.77 -4.97
CA ILE A 210 8.38 13.23 -5.36
C ILE A 210 8.29 14.59 -6.09
N LYS A 211 7.37 14.69 -7.06
CA LYS A 211 7.14 15.92 -7.80
C LYS A 211 6.77 17.12 -6.92
N GLN A 212 6.07 16.84 -5.83
CA GLN A 212 5.59 17.88 -4.91
C GLN A 212 6.69 18.45 -4.02
N VAL A 213 7.64 17.62 -3.53
CA VAL A 213 8.54 18.06 -2.45
C VAL A 213 10.02 17.87 -2.73
N ALA A 214 10.43 16.96 -3.62
CA ALA A 214 11.83 16.61 -3.78
C ALA A 214 12.57 17.57 -4.74
N ASP A 215 13.82 17.89 -4.40
CA ASP A 215 14.72 18.68 -5.25
C ASP A 215 15.37 17.79 -6.30
N ARG A 216 15.89 16.63 -5.86
CA ARG A 216 16.55 15.65 -6.69
C ARG A 216 15.96 14.26 -6.44
N CYS A 217 16.01 13.40 -7.43
CA CYS A 217 15.69 11.99 -7.28
C CYS A 217 16.86 11.11 -7.71
N ALA A 218 17.18 10.11 -6.89
CA ALA A 218 18.13 9.06 -7.18
C ALA A 218 17.35 7.75 -7.44
N VAL A 219 17.58 7.11 -8.58
CA VAL A 219 16.83 5.94 -9.00
C VAL A 219 17.66 4.67 -8.84
N LEU A 220 17.15 3.75 -8.02
CA LEU A 220 17.71 2.41 -7.82
C LEU A 220 16.92 1.37 -8.63
N CYS A 221 17.63 0.57 -9.42
CA CYS A 221 17.06 -0.55 -10.15
C CYS A 221 17.91 -1.80 -9.91
N ARG A 222 17.32 -2.84 -9.34
CA ARG A 222 17.98 -4.14 -9.07
C ARG A 222 19.33 -4.01 -8.34
N GLY A 223 19.38 -3.18 -7.32
CA GLY A 223 20.57 -2.95 -6.50
C GLY A 223 21.57 -1.95 -7.06
N LYS A 224 21.37 -1.40 -8.25
CA LYS A 224 22.26 -0.42 -8.89
C LYS A 224 21.64 0.95 -8.98
N LEU A 225 22.45 2.00 -8.85
CA LEU A 225 22.03 3.36 -9.09
C LEU A 225 22.02 3.61 -10.62
N THR A 226 20.84 3.88 -11.18
CA THR A 226 20.67 4.15 -12.63
C THR A 226 20.91 5.60 -12.98
N GLY A 227 20.72 6.53 -12.03
CA GLY A 227 20.99 7.95 -12.21
C GLY A 227 20.48 8.80 -11.06
N ILE A 228 20.91 10.07 -11.06
CA ILE A 228 20.44 11.12 -10.15
C ILE A 228 19.99 12.29 -11.01
N PHE A 229 18.78 12.79 -10.78
CA PHE A 229 18.14 13.78 -11.65
C PHE A 229 17.53 14.91 -10.81
N ASP A 230 17.49 16.12 -11.36
CA ASP A 230 16.70 17.23 -10.82
C ASP A 230 15.22 16.94 -11.09
N VAL A 231 14.38 16.92 -10.07
CA VAL A 231 12.95 16.56 -10.18
C VAL A 231 12.18 17.52 -11.10
N SER A 232 12.59 18.79 -11.15
CA SER A 232 12.01 19.80 -12.04
C SER A 232 12.22 19.51 -13.53
N LYS A 233 13.23 18.73 -13.89
CA LYS A 233 13.64 18.46 -15.28
C LYS A 233 13.17 17.12 -15.84
N VAL A 234 12.62 16.23 -15.01
CA VAL A 234 12.25 14.86 -15.39
C VAL A 234 10.74 14.67 -15.21
N SER A 235 10.05 14.14 -16.19
CA SER A 235 8.61 13.83 -16.10
C SER A 235 8.34 12.59 -15.24
N THR A 236 7.09 12.43 -14.74
CA THR A 236 6.67 11.23 -14.00
C THR A 236 6.81 9.96 -14.85
N SER A 237 6.52 10.04 -16.15
CA SER A 237 6.69 8.92 -17.09
C SER A 237 8.16 8.52 -17.24
N GLU A 238 9.09 9.48 -17.34
CA GLU A 238 10.53 9.19 -17.39
C GLU A 238 11.04 8.59 -16.08
N MET A 239 10.56 9.09 -14.92
CA MET A 239 10.89 8.49 -13.61
C MET A 239 10.42 7.03 -13.53
N ALA A 240 9.19 6.73 -13.98
CA ALA A 240 8.66 5.38 -14.03
C ALA A 240 9.48 4.47 -14.93
N LYS A 241 9.86 4.95 -16.13
CA LYS A 241 10.74 4.22 -17.07
C LYS A 241 12.09 3.88 -16.45
N LEU A 242 12.70 4.83 -15.73
CA LEU A 242 13.98 4.62 -15.04
C LEU A 242 13.87 3.62 -13.89
N MET A 243 12.74 3.61 -13.17
CA MET A 243 12.48 2.66 -12.07
C MET A 243 12.37 1.22 -12.54
N VAL A 244 11.57 1.02 -13.60
CA VAL A 244 11.21 -0.31 -14.10
C VAL A 244 12.25 -0.83 -15.09
N GLY A 245 13.04 0.09 -15.70
CA GLY A 245 14.05 -0.23 -16.72
C GLY A 245 13.45 -0.48 -18.12
N ARG A 246 12.18 -0.16 -18.34
CA ARG A 246 11.43 -0.21 -19.61
C ARG A 246 10.33 0.83 -19.62
N GLU A 247 9.72 1.05 -20.76
CA GLU A 247 8.50 1.87 -20.82
C GLU A 247 7.37 1.23 -20.00
N VAL A 248 6.64 2.07 -19.27
CA VAL A 248 5.50 1.68 -18.44
C VAL A 248 4.27 2.37 -19.01
N ASP A 249 3.25 1.58 -19.28
CA ASP A 249 1.95 2.09 -19.68
C ASP A 249 1.01 2.10 -18.45
N PHE A 250 0.78 3.27 -17.88
CA PHE A 250 -0.14 3.45 -16.76
C PHE A 250 -1.61 3.32 -17.17
N THR A 251 -1.89 3.50 -18.46
CA THR A 251 -3.23 3.39 -19.03
C THR A 251 -3.23 2.29 -20.09
N PRO A 252 -3.28 1.00 -19.67
CA PRO A 252 -3.29 -0.07 -20.64
C PRO A 252 -4.49 0.09 -21.59
N PRO A 253 -4.33 -0.21 -22.89
CA PRO A 253 -5.36 -0.01 -23.87
C PRO A 253 -6.61 -0.82 -23.50
N LYS A 254 -7.69 -0.11 -23.22
CA LYS A 254 -8.98 -0.66 -22.84
C LYS A 254 -9.86 -0.78 -24.07
N LYS A 255 -10.32 -1.99 -24.38
CA LYS A 255 -11.28 -2.21 -25.47
C LYS A 255 -12.64 -1.62 -25.12
N PRO A 256 -13.47 -1.23 -26.10
CA PRO A 256 -14.85 -0.90 -25.84
C PRO A 256 -15.56 -2.01 -25.07
N ALA A 257 -16.36 -1.66 -24.08
CA ALA A 257 -17.07 -2.63 -23.28
C ALA A 257 -18.20 -3.30 -24.10
N ASP A 258 -18.29 -4.64 -24.01
CA ASP A 258 -19.38 -5.43 -24.60
C ASP A 258 -20.14 -6.10 -23.43
N PHE A 259 -21.09 -5.34 -22.88
CA PHE A 259 -21.88 -5.81 -21.74
C PHE A 259 -22.92 -6.84 -22.17
N LYS A 260 -22.95 -7.98 -21.49
CA LYS A 260 -23.90 -9.07 -21.77
C LYS A 260 -24.90 -9.22 -20.63
N LYS A 261 -25.10 -10.47 -20.17
CA LYS A 261 -26.07 -10.78 -19.12
C LYS A 261 -25.64 -10.23 -17.76
N CYS A 262 -26.59 -9.89 -16.90
CA CYS A 262 -26.35 -9.59 -15.50
C CYS A 262 -25.77 -10.84 -14.79
N VAL A 263 -24.67 -10.66 -14.08
CA VAL A 263 -23.99 -11.70 -13.31
C VAL A 263 -24.19 -11.48 -11.81
N LEU A 264 -24.05 -10.26 -11.33
CA LEU A 264 -24.30 -9.90 -9.94
C LEU A 264 -25.40 -8.85 -9.87
N GLU A 265 -26.38 -9.08 -9.00
CA GLU A 265 -27.40 -8.10 -8.67
C GLU A 265 -27.49 -7.97 -7.14
N ILE A 266 -27.40 -6.74 -6.68
CA ILE A 266 -27.49 -6.36 -5.28
C ILE A 266 -28.74 -5.50 -5.12
N GLU A 267 -29.64 -5.91 -4.23
CA GLU A 267 -30.88 -5.21 -3.97
C GLU A 267 -30.97 -4.84 -2.48
N HIS A 268 -31.09 -3.56 -2.21
CA HIS A 268 -31.33 -3.00 -0.86
C HIS A 268 -30.37 -3.54 0.23
N LEU A 269 -29.10 -3.75 -0.11
CA LEU A 269 -28.10 -4.34 0.78
C LEU A 269 -27.84 -3.45 1.99
N THR A 270 -28.07 -4.02 3.19
CA THR A 270 -27.72 -3.38 4.47
C THR A 270 -26.85 -4.32 5.28
N VAL A 271 -25.73 -3.80 5.77
CA VAL A 271 -24.75 -4.54 6.58
C VAL A 271 -24.47 -3.77 7.87
N LYS A 272 -24.36 -4.49 8.99
CA LYS A 272 -23.97 -3.95 10.29
C LYS A 272 -22.60 -4.47 10.72
N ASN A 273 -21.85 -3.63 11.39
CA ASN A 273 -20.60 -4.03 12.04
C ASN A 273 -20.86 -4.80 13.35
N GLU A 274 -19.79 -5.29 13.99
CA GLU A 274 -19.87 -6.02 15.27
C GLU A 274 -20.52 -5.23 16.40
N SER A 275 -20.43 -3.90 16.35
CA SER A 275 -21.08 -2.99 17.31
C SER A 275 -22.55 -2.70 17.00
N GLY A 276 -23.12 -3.27 15.91
CA GLY A 276 -24.51 -3.11 15.52
C GLY A 276 -24.82 -1.87 14.68
N PHE A 277 -23.82 -1.04 14.33
CA PHE A 277 -24.01 0.13 13.47
C PHE A 277 -24.09 -0.25 11.99
N GLU A 278 -24.99 0.39 11.25
CA GLU A 278 -25.10 0.20 9.80
C GLU A 278 -23.92 0.86 9.09
N VAL A 279 -23.05 0.02 8.51
CA VAL A 279 -21.87 0.44 7.73
C VAL A 279 -22.17 0.44 6.23
N VAL A 280 -23.14 -0.34 5.78
CA VAL A 280 -23.72 -0.30 4.43
C VAL A 280 -25.22 -0.09 4.58
N LYS A 281 -25.77 0.89 3.84
CA LYS A 281 -27.14 1.39 4.00
C LYS A 281 -27.85 1.41 2.66
N ASP A 282 -28.76 0.47 2.46
CA ASP A 282 -29.68 0.42 1.31
C ASP A 282 -28.97 0.55 -0.06
N VAL A 283 -27.94 -0.25 -0.27
CA VAL A 283 -27.12 -0.23 -1.48
C VAL A 283 -27.72 -1.18 -2.54
N SER A 284 -27.93 -0.66 -3.77
CA SER A 284 -28.40 -1.43 -4.91
C SER A 284 -27.57 -1.14 -6.14
N PHE A 285 -27.11 -2.18 -6.85
CA PHE A 285 -26.40 -2.08 -8.13
C PHE A 285 -26.35 -3.43 -8.84
N GLN A 286 -25.95 -3.40 -10.12
CA GLN A 286 -25.80 -4.60 -10.94
C GLN A 286 -24.44 -4.60 -11.63
N ILE A 287 -23.88 -5.80 -11.88
CA ILE A 287 -22.66 -5.98 -12.67
C ILE A 287 -22.94 -6.98 -13.78
N ARG A 288 -22.61 -6.60 -14.99
CA ARG A 288 -22.84 -7.41 -16.20
C ARG A 288 -21.57 -8.18 -16.58
N GLN A 289 -21.75 -9.22 -17.33
CA GLN A 289 -20.65 -9.96 -17.96
C GLN A 289 -19.87 -9.03 -18.88
N GLY A 290 -18.52 -9.00 -18.75
CA GLY A 290 -17.64 -8.12 -19.50
C GLY A 290 -17.59 -6.69 -18.95
N GLU A 291 -18.05 -6.46 -17.71
CA GLU A 291 -18.05 -5.15 -17.04
C GLU A 291 -17.10 -5.12 -15.85
N ILE A 292 -16.36 -4.03 -15.72
CA ILE A 292 -15.68 -3.63 -14.49
C ILE A 292 -16.54 -2.56 -13.81
N PHE A 293 -17.22 -2.94 -12.73
CA PHE A 293 -17.90 -2.02 -11.84
C PHE A 293 -16.96 -1.67 -10.70
N ALA A 294 -16.53 -0.40 -10.61
CA ALA A 294 -15.66 0.04 -9.53
C ALA A 294 -16.45 0.78 -8.45
N ILE A 295 -16.13 0.53 -7.19
CA ILE A 295 -16.63 1.30 -6.04
C ILE A 295 -15.50 2.22 -5.57
N ALA A 296 -15.68 3.53 -5.76
CA ALA A 296 -14.79 4.58 -5.28
C ALA A 296 -15.32 5.14 -3.96
N GLY A 297 -14.43 5.45 -3.00
CA GLY A 297 -14.79 6.05 -1.72
C GLY A 297 -13.59 6.16 -0.79
N VAL A 298 -13.71 6.98 0.25
CA VAL A 298 -12.68 7.08 1.31
C VAL A 298 -12.77 5.86 2.22
N SER A 299 -11.64 5.41 2.76
CA SER A 299 -11.58 4.26 3.68
C SER A 299 -12.61 4.37 4.80
N GLY A 300 -13.29 3.25 5.11
CA GLY A 300 -14.29 3.18 6.18
C GLY A 300 -15.71 3.58 5.75
N ASN A 301 -15.97 3.80 4.48
CA ASN A 301 -17.31 4.15 3.97
C ASN A 301 -18.18 2.93 3.60
N GLY A 302 -17.74 1.68 3.87
CA GLY A 302 -18.55 0.48 3.65
C GLY A 302 -18.18 -0.33 2.41
N GLN A 303 -17.14 0.05 1.65
CA GLN A 303 -16.74 -0.64 0.41
C GLN A 303 -16.33 -2.10 0.67
N ILE A 304 -15.49 -2.31 1.70
CA ILE A 304 -14.97 -3.63 2.06
C ILE A 304 -16.13 -4.51 2.53
N GLU A 305 -17.01 -3.95 3.34
CA GLU A 305 -18.18 -4.65 3.86
C GLU A 305 -19.15 -5.08 2.75
N ILE A 306 -19.27 -4.31 1.65
CA ILE A 306 -20.02 -4.75 0.46
C ILE A 306 -19.37 -5.99 -0.16
N ALA A 307 -18.05 -5.96 -0.39
CA ALA A 307 -17.32 -7.11 -0.95
C ALA A 307 -17.40 -8.34 -0.06
N ASP A 308 -17.21 -8.16 1.26
CA ASP A 308 -17.27 -9.23 2.26
C ASP A 308 -18.68 -9.82 2.36
N ALA A 309 -19.73 -9.00 2.27
CA ALA A 309 -21.11 -9.47 2.23
C ALA A 309 -21.39 -10.30 0.97
N ILE A 310 -20.89 -9.90 -0.20
CA ILE A 310 -21.02 -10.65 -1.45
C ILE A 310 -20.21 -11.96 -1.38
N ALA A 311 -19.02 -11.94 -0.80
CA ALA A 311 -18.20 -13.13 -0.59
C ALA A 311 -18.74 -14.07 0.52
N GLY A 312 -19.64 -13.56 1.38
CA GLY A 312 -20.25 -14.30 2.51
C GLY A 312 -19.37 -14.33 3.75
N LEU A 313 -18.39 -13.45 3.85
CA LEU A 313 -17.51 -13.29 5.03
C LEU A 313 -18.25 -12.59 6.17
N ILE A 314 -19.17 -11.68 5.86
CA ILE A 314 -20.05 -11.01 6.82
C ILE A 314 -21.53 -11.25 6.45
N ARG A 315 -22.40 -11.15 7.46
CA ARG A 315 -23.82 -11.41 7.30
C ARG A 315 -24.56 -10.22 6.71
N VAL A 316 -25.37 -10.46 5.68
CA VAL A 316 -26.37 -9.52 5.18
C VAL A 316 -27.51 -9.38 6.19
N HIS A 317 -27.83 -8.14 6.61
CA HIS A 317 -28.93 -7.86 7.54
C HIS A 317 -30.23 -7.61 6.81
N HIS A 318 -30.19 -6.90 5.70
CA HIS A 318 -31.35 -6.63 4.84
C HIS A 318 -30.93 -6.65 3.38
N GLY A 319 -31.88 -6.90 2.47
CA GLY A 319 -31.63 -6.98 1.04
C GLY A 319 -31.22 -8.36 0.56
N SER A 320 -30.86 -8.44 -0.72
CA SER A 320 -30.52 -9.69 -1.41
C SER A 320 -29.25 -9.56 -2.26
N VAL A 321 -28.57 -10.69 -2.43
CA VAL A 321 -27.41 -10.88 -3.30
C VAL A 321 -27.76 -12.01 -4.27
N LEU A 322 -27.92 -11.67 -5.55
CA LEU A 322 -28.21 -12.65 -6.60
C LEU A 322 -26.99 -12.83 -7.50
N LEU A 323 -26.63 -14.07 -7.77
CA LEU A 323 -25.57 -14.44 -8.71
C LEU A 323 -26.20 -15.18 -9.89
N SER A 324 -26.15 -14.59 -11.09
CA SER A 324 -26.77 -15.13 -12.30
C SER A 324 -28.27 -15.48 -12.12
N GLY A 325 -28.98 -14.68 -11.31
CA GLY A 325 -30.38 -14.86 -10.97
C GLY A 325 -30.67 -15.80 -9.80
N GLU A 326 -29.66 -16.47 -9.23
CA GLU A 326 -29.82 -17.30 -8.04
C GLU A 326 -29.55 -16.51 -6.75
N ASP A 327 -30.46 -16.57 -5.79
CA ASP A 327 -30.28 -15.93 -4.49
C ASP A 327 -29.23 -16.69 -3.65
N ILE A 328 -28.09 -16.03 -3.42
CA ILE A 328 -26.98 -16.55 -2.61
C ILE A 328 -26.85 -15.85 -1.25
N THR A 329 -27.80 -15.00 -0.88
CA THR A 329 -27.74 -14.13 0.31
C THR A 329 -27.38 -14.90 1.59
N ARG A 330 -27.94 -16.09 1.75
CA ARG A 330 -27.71 -16.95 2.93
C ARG A 330 -26.78 -18.14 2.65
N SER A 331 -26.22 -18.22 1.44
CA SER A 331 -25.34 -19.32 1.06
C SER A 331 -24.02 -19.27 1.81
N SER A 332 -23.45 -20.44 2.14
CA SER A 332 -22.13 -20.54 2.77
C SER A 332 -21.03 -20.03 1.84
N ILE A 333 -19.90 -19.61 2.40
CA ILE A 333 -18.70 -19.20 1.64
C ILE A 333 -18.32 -20.27 0.60
N ARG A 334 -18.32 -21.56 1.02
CA ARG A 334 -17.99 -22.67 0.12
C ARG A 334 -18.98 -22.79 -1.04
N SER A 335 -20.26 -22.61 -0.78
CA SER A 335 -21.28 -22.61 -1.84
C SER A 335 -21.05 -21.49 -2.83
N ARG A 336 -20.84 -20.25 -2.37
CA ARG A 336 -20.56 -19.08 -3.22
C ARG A 336 -19.30 -19.27 -4.07
N VAL A 337 -18.24 -19.83 -3.46
CA VAL A 337 -17.00 -20.20 -4.18
C VAL A 337 -17.28 -21.23 -5.28
N LEU A 338 -18.17 -22.21 -5.05
CA LEU A 338 -18.54 -23.23 -6.03
C LEU A 338 -19.48 -22.70 -7.11
N SER A 339 -20.32 -21.71 -6.79
CA SER A 339 -21.20 -21.03 -7.75
C SER A 339 -20.45 -20.04 -8.66
N GLY A 340 -19.14 -19.83 -8.47
CA GLY A 340 -18.32 -19.03 -9.39
C GLY A 340 -17.94 -17.64 -8.89
N ILE A 341 -17.85 -17.43 -7.57
CA ILE A 341 -17.27 -16.23 -6.98
C ILE A 341 -15.80 -16.45 -6.68
N SER A 342 -14.95 -15.56 -7.13
CA SER A 342 -13.55 -15.41 -6.73
C SER A 342 -13.34 -14.11 -6.00
N TYR A 343 -12.58 -14.15 -4.90
CA TYR A 343 -12.37 -13.01 -4.01
C TYR A 343 -10.89 -12.81 -3.73
N ILE A 344 -10.38 -11.64 -4.10
CA ILE A 344 -9.02 -11.17 -3.86
C ILE A 344 -9.11 -10.12 -2.74
N PRO A 345 -8.71 -10.45 -1.48
CA PRO A 345 -8.86 -9.57 -0.34
C PRO A 345 -7.81 -8.46 -0.31
N GLU A 346 -8.10 -7.38 0.43
CA GLU A 346 -7.15 -6.31 0.72
C GLU A 346 -5.94 -6.81 1.52
N ASP A 347 -6.20 -7.58 2.59
CA ASP A 347 -5.13 -8.14 3.43
C ASP A 347 -4.68 -9.51 2.91
N ARG A 348 -3.53 -9.50 2.27
CA ARG A 348 -2.90 -10.69 1.68
C ARG A 348 -2.50 -11.72 2.71
N GLN A 349 -2.05 -11.27 3.89
CA GLN A 349 -1.38 -12.11 4.88
C GLN A 349 -2.35 -12.76 5.84
N ASN A 350 -3.40 -12.04 6.25
CA ASN A 350 -4.39 -12.54 7.19
C ASN A 350 -5.55 -13.26 6.50
N TYR A 351 -5.96 -12.79 5.31
CA TYR A 351 -7.13 -13.32 4.59
C TYR A 351 -6.80 -13.98 3.25
N GLY A 352 -5.71 -13.54 2.60
CA GLY A 352 -5.38 -14.00 1.26
C GLY A 352 -4.63 -15.33 1.21
N LEU A 353 -3.70 -15.56 2.12
CA LEU A 353 -2.74 -16.67 2.10
C LEU A 353 -2.60 -17.33 3.47
N VAL A 354 -2.26 -18.62 3.48
CA VAL A 354 -1.79 -19.32 4.68
C VAL A 354 -0.26 -19.22 4.71
N MET A 355 0.27 -18.31 5.51
CA MET A 355 1.66 -17.86 5.45
C MET A 355 2.70 -18.97 5.67
N ASP A 356 2.39 -19.97 6.49
CA ASP A 356 3.30 -21.09 6.80
C ASP A 356 3.20 -22.25 5.80
N PHE A 357 2.22 -22.20 4.89
CA PHE A 357 2.07 -23.19 3.83
C PHE A 357 3.03 -22.89 2.66
N SER A 358 3.30 -23.90 1.86
CA SER A 358 4.01 -23.76 0.60
C SER A 358 3.21 -22.95 -0.43
N LEU A 359 3.87 -22.43 -1.45
CA LEU A 359 3.19 -21.79 -2.58
C LEU A 359 2.26 -22.77 -3.30
N GLU A 360 2.68 -24.04 -3.50
CA GLU A 360 1.85 -25.05 -4.17
C GLU A 360 0.56 -25.35 -3.38
N ASP A 361 0.62 -25.41 -2.05
CA ASP A 361 -0.57 -25.63 -1.22
C ASP A 361 -1.52 -24.41 -1.27
N ASN A 362 -0.97 -23.20 -1.21
CA ASN A 362 -1.75 -21.97 -1.32
C ASN A 362 -2.46 -21.85 -2.69
N LEU A 363 -1.81 -22.26 -3.77
CA LEU A 363 -2.38 -22.19 -5.13
C LEU A 363 -3.57 -23.12 -5.34
N VAL A 364 -3.66 -24.22 -4.60
CA VAL A 364 -4.79 -25.16 -4.68
C VAL A 364 -5.78 -25.05 -3.53
N LEU A 365 -5.60 -24.11 -2.60
CA LEU A 365 -6.34 -23.99 -1.34
C LEU A 365 -7.87 -24.03 -1.51
N LYS A 366 -8.41 -23.48 -2.59
CA LYS A 366 -9.85 -23.44 -2.88
C LYS A 366 -10.32 -24.56 -3.82
N SER A 367 -9.42 -25.43 -4.29
CA SER A 367 -9.72 -26.49 -5.27
C SER A 367 -9.14 -27.86 -4.90
N TYR A 368 -8.39 -27.97 -3.79
CA TYR A 368 -7.68 -29.19 -3.38
C TYR A 368 -8.56 -30.44 -3.32
N PHE A 369 -9.86 -30.31 -3.08
CA PHE A 369 -10.81 -31.42 -2.96
C PHE A 369 -11.36 -31.91 -4.29
N LYS A 370 -11.07 -31.21 -5.42
CA LYS A 370 -11.49 -31.58 -6.77
C LYS A 370 -10.40 -32.37 -7.49
N GLU A 371 -10.79 -33.19 -8.48
CA GLU A 371 -9.82 -33.70 -9.45
C GLU A 371 -9.21 -32.53 -10.26
N PRO A 372 -7.94 -32.60 -10.64
CA PRO A 372 -6.98 -33.69 -10.47
C PRO A 372 -6.19 -33.65 -9.14
N PHE A 373 -6.52 -32.73 -8.20
CA PHE A 373 -5.75 -32.50 -6.97
C PHE A 373 -6.07 -33.50 -5.86
N SER A 374 -7.25 -34.10 -5.89
CA SER A 374 -7.67 -35.13 -4.95
C SER A 374 -8.33 -36.29 -5.68
N LYS A 375 -7.99 -37.53 -5.30
CA LYS A 375 -8.63 -38.76 -5.78
C LYS A 375 -9.00 -39.62 -4.58
N ARG A 376 -10.29 -39.90 -4.42
CA ARG A 376 -10.85 -40.68 -3.28
C ARG A 376 -10.41 -40.13 -1.91
N GLY A 377 -10.34 -38.81 -1.77
CA GLY A 377 -9.92 -38.13 -0.52
C GLY A 377 -8.40 -38.05 -0.28
N VAL A 378 -7.58 -38.58 -1.19
CA VAL A 378 -6.13 -38.55 -1.11
C VAL A 378 -5.57 -37.47 -2.04
N LEU A 379 -4.77 -36.55 -1.50
CA LEU A 379 -4.14 -35.48 -2.27
C LEU A 379 -3.11 -36.03 -3.27
N GLN A 380 -3.16 -35.56 -4.50
CA GLN A 380 -2.28 -35.95 -5.60
C GLN A 380 -1.14 -34.93 -5.73
N GLN A 381 -0.09 -35.10 -4.93
CA GLN A 381 1.00 -34.11 -4.80
C GLN A 381 1.69 -33.79 -6.14
N LEU A 382 1.84 -34.77 -7.04
CA LEU A 382 2.43 -34.54 -8.35
C LEU A 382 1.56 -33.63 -9.22
N SER A 383 0.24 -33.79 -9.19
CA SER A 383 -0.72 -32.93 -9.90
C SER A 383 -0.71 -31.51 -9.33
N ILE A 384 -0.69 -31.38 -8.00
CA ILE A 384 -0.59 -30.08 -7.30
C ILE A 384 0.69 -29.36 -7.72
N ARG A 385 1.83 -30.04 -7.69
CA ARG A 385 3.14 -29.47 -8.06
C ARG A 385 3.21 -29.08 -9.53
N SER A 386 2.68 -29.89 -10.43
CA SER A 386 2.60 -29.58 -11.85
C SER A 386 1.77 -28.33 -12.12
N HIS A 387 0.59 -28.25 -11.49
CA HIS A 387 -0.29 -27.10 -11.56
C HIS A 387 0.39 -25.82 -11.02
N ALA A 388 1.03 -25.92 -9.86
CA ALA A 388 1.75 -24.81 -9.25
C ALA A 388 2.88 -24.29 -10.16
N ARG A 389 3.66 -25.18 -10.79
CA ARG A 389 4.72 -24.78 -11.76
C ARG A 389 4.15 -24.01 -12.94
N HIS A 390 3.04 -24.49 -13.51
CA HIS A 390 2.35 -23.79 -14.59
C HIS A 390 1.89 -22.38 -14.17
N LEU A 391 1.33 -22.22 -12.98
CA LEU A 391 0.90 -20.91 -12.48
C LEU A 391 2.08 -19.99 -12.17
N ILE A 392 3.15 -20.51 -11.59
CA ILE A 392 4.38 -19.77 -11.31
C ILE A 392 4.93 -19.16 -12.60
N GLU A 393 4.99 -19.94 -13.68
CA GLU A 393 5.47 -19.50 -14.98
C GLU A 393 4.49 -18.50 -15.61
N LYS A 394 3.21 -18.84 -15.69
CA LYS A 394 2.16 -18.02 -16.33
C LYS A 394 2.01 -16.62 -15.70
N TYR A 395 2.15 -16.51 -14.38
CA TYR A 395 1.98 -15.26 -13.64
C TYR A 395 3.30 -14.61 -13.21
N ASP A 396 4.44 -15.14 -13.69
CA ASP A 396 5.78 -14.66 -13.31
C ASP A 396 5.92 -14.50 -11.78
N ILE A 397 5.62 -15.57 -11.02
CA ILE A 397 5.74 -15.57 -9.57
C ILE A 397 7.17 -15.91 -9.19
N ARG A 398 7.89 -14.96 -8.58
CA ARG A 398 9.27 -15.18 -8.17
C ARG A 398 9.32 -15.83 -6.79
N CYS A 399 9.96 -16.99 -6.70
CA CYS A 399 10.07 -17.78 -5.49
C CYS A 399 11.45 -18.48 -5.42
N SER A 400 12.06 -18.49 -4.23
CA SER A 400 13.45 -18.92 -4.04
C SER A 400 13.68 -20.43 -4.20
N ARG A 401 12.65 -21.26 -3.91
CA ARG A 401 12.71 -22.73 -3.95
C ARG A 401 11.61 -23.33 -4.83
N GLY A 402 11.17 -22.60 -5.85
CA GLY A 402 10.06 -23.03 -6.69
C GLY A 402 8.75 -23.18 -5.91
N SER A 403 7.90 -24.14 -6.29
CA SER A 403 6.57 -24.32 -5.72
C SER A 403 6.54 -24.63 -4.22
N VAL A 404 7.63 -25.17 -3.65
CA VAL A 404 7.73 -25.50 -2.22
C VAL A 404 8.17 -24.33 -1.33
N THR A 405 8.35 -23.14 -1.92
CA THR A 405 8.68 -21.92 -1.16
C THR A 405 7.55 -21.60 -0.17
N LYS A 406 7.88 -21.36 1.11
CA LYS A 406 6.89 -20.84 2.07
C LYS A 406 6.51 -19.41 1.69
N VAL A 407 5.21 -19.11 1.59
CA VAL A 407 4.74 -17.80 1.12
C VAL A 407 5.14 -16.66 2.05
N ARG A 408 5.40 -16.91 3.33
CA ARG A 408 5.94 -15.94 4.28
C ARG A 408 7.28 -15.34 3.83
N SER A 409 8.09 -16.08 3.09
CA SER A 409 9.40 -15.62 2.61
C SER A 409 9.34 -14.89 1.27
N MET A 410 8.15 -14.73 0.68
CA MET A 410 7.96 -14.07 -0.61
C MET A 410 7.70 -12.57 -0.42
N SER A 411 8.08 -11.76 -1.42
CA SER A 411 7.72 -10.34 -1.43
C SER A 411 6.21 -10.14 -1.59
N GLY A 412 5.69 -9.00 -1.11
CA GLY A 412 4.27 -8.67 -1.19
C GLY A 412 3.70 -8.73 -2.62
N GLY A 413 4.46 -8.28 -3.62
CA GLY A 413 4.06 -8.39 -5.03
C GLY A 413 3.92 -9.84 -5.51
N ASN A 414 4.81 -10.74 -5.08
CA ASN A 414 4.71 -12.16 -5.44
C ASN A 414 3.61 -12.89 -4.65
N GLN A 415 3.34 -12.48 -3.42
CA GLN A 415 2.18 -12.94 -2.64
C GLN A 415 0.88 -12.55 -3.35
N GLN A 416 0.76 -11.31 -3.81
CA GLN A 416 -0.41 -10.83 -4.56
C GLN A 416 -0.61 -11.60 -5.88
N LYS A 417 0.47 -11.80 -6.65
CA LYS A 417 0.43 -12.62 -7.86
C LYS A 417 -0.05 -14.05 -7.59
N ALA A 418 0.36 -14.65 -6.46
CA ALA A 418 -0.10 -15.99 -6.08
C ALA A 418 -1.59 -16.03 -5.79
N ILE A 419 -2.14 -15.03 -5.06
CA ILE A 419 -3.58 -14.91 -4.80
C ILE A 419 -4.33 -14.75 -6.12
N ILE A 420 -3.91 -13.81 -6.96
CA ILE A 420 -4.57 -13.53 -8.24
C ILE A 420 -4.52 -14.77 -9.15
N ALA A 421 -3.36 -15.45 -9.25
CA ALA A 421 -3.22 -16.67 -10.02
C ALA A 421 -4.20 -17.76 -9.56
N ARG A 422 -4.33 -17.96 -8.24
CA ARG A 422 -5.29 -18.90 -7.66
C ARG A 422 -6.73 -18.55 -8.00
N GLU A 423 -7.11 -17.29 -7.85
CA GLU A 423 -8.49 -16.86 -8.01
C GLU A 423 -8.92 -16.77 -9.49
N THR A 424 -8.04 -16.35 -10.39
CA THR A 424 -8.36 -16.21 -11.82
C THR A 424 -8.29 -17.53 -12.60
N GLN A 425 -7.54 -18.54 -12.11
CA GLN A 425 -7.51 -19.86 -12.74
C GLN A 425 -8.74 -20.72 -12.48
N ARG A 426 -9.59 -20.28 -11.56
CA ARG A 426 -10.87 -20.93 -11.31
C ARG A 426 -11.88 -20.48 -12.36
N ASP A 427 -12.84 -21.35 -12.66
CA ASP A 427 -13.98 -20.98 -13.53
C ASP A 427 -14.99 -20.13 -12.76
N ALA A 428 -14.62 -18.87 -12.51
CA ALA A 428 -15.43 -17.89 -11.83
C ALA A 428 -16.15 -16.99 -12.84
N SER A 429 -17.43 -16.71 -12.60
CA SER A 429 -18.22 -15.75 -13.36
C SER A 429 -18.05 -14.32 -12.81
N LEU A 430 -17.81 -14.21 -11.49
CA LEU A 430 -17.58 -12.96 -10.76
C LEU A 430 -16.20 -12.96 -10.11
N LEU A 431 -15.41 -11.93 -10.39
CA LEU A 431 -14.13 -11.64 -9.74
C LEU A 431 -14.27 -10.38 -8.89
N ILE A 432 -13.98 -10.48 -7.59
CA ILE A 432 -13.99 -9.36 -6.66
C ILE A 432 -12.54 -9.02 -6.31
N PHE A 433 -12.11 -7.82 -6.66
CA PHE A 433 -10.78 -7.29 -6.35
C PHE A 433 -10.91 -6.19 -5.30
N VAL A 434 -10.35 -6.40 -4.11
CA VAL A 434 -10.33 -5.38 -3.05
C VAL A 434 -8.90 -4.89 -2.91
N GLN A 435 -8.66 -3.65 -3.32
CA GLN A 435 -7.36 -2.99 -3.29
C GLN A 435 -6.21 -3.84 -3.89
N PRO A 436 -6.37 -4.32 -5.13
CA PRO A 436 -5.48 -5.33 -5.70
C PRO A 436 -4.03 -4.87 -5.84
N THR A 437 -3.80 -3.56 -5.91
CA THR A 437 -2.48 -2.95 -6.16
C THR A 437 -1.84 -2.31 -4.93
N ARG A 438 -2.54 -2.30 -3.79
CA ARG A 438 -2.07 -1.65 -2.56
C ARG A 438 -0.67 -2.12 -2.13
N GLY A 439 0.26 -1.17 -1.98
CA GLY A 439 1.63 -1.43 -1.53
C GLY A 439 2.46 -2.26 -2.50
N LEU A 440 2.14 -2.20 -3.80
CA LEU A 440 2.90 -2.83 -4.87
C LEU A 440 3.76 -1.80 -5.62
N ASP A 441 4.77 -2.29 -6.31
CA ASP A 441 5.57 -1.48 -7.22
C ASP A 441 4.85 -1.26 -8.56
N ILE A 442 5.28 -0.22 -9.29
CA ILE A 442 4.68 0.20 -10.57
C ILE A 442 4.60 -0.95 -11.57
N GLY A 443 5.67 -1.74 -11.70
CA GLY A 443 5.68 -2.85 -12.63
C GLY A 443 4.72 -3.99 -12.25
N ALA A 444 4.42 -4.17 -10.95
CA ALA A 444 3.40 -5.11 -10.51
C ALA A 444 1.99 -4.56 -10.74
N ILE A 445 1.77 -3.26 -10.49
CA ILE A 445 0.50 -2.56 -10.75
C ILE A 445 0.10 -2.71 -12.23
N GLU A 446 0.99 -2.35 -13.16
CA GLU A 446 0.74 -2.45 -14.61
C GLU A 446 0.31 -3.87 -15.03
N ARG A 447 1.00 -4.90 -14.50
CA ARG A 447 0.66 -6.30 -14.79
C ARG A 447 -0.70 -6.71 -14.24
N ILE A 448 -1.06 -6.24 -13.04
CA ILE A 448 -2.37 -6.54 -12.44
C ILE A 448 -3.47 -5.84 -13.21
N HIS A 449 -3.30 -4.57 -13.59
CA HIS A 449 -4.25 -3.83 -14.43
C HIS A 449 -4.49 -4.55 -15.77
N SER A 450 -3.41 -4.94 -16.45
CA SER A 450 -3.50 -5.70 -17.71
C SER A 450 -4.24 -7.03 -17.53
N LEU A 451 -4.06 -7.70 -16.38
CA LEU A 451 -4.74 -8.95 -16.07
C LEU A 451 -6.23 -8.72 -15.78
N ILE A 452 -6.59 -7.68 -15.02
CA ILE A 452 -7.99 -7.33 -14.74
C ILE A 452 -8.73 -7.04 -16.06
N LEU A 453 -8.14 -6.22 -16.94
CA LEU A 453 -8.72 -5.93 -18.25
C LEU A 453 -8.84 -7.18 -19.12
N LYS A 454 -7.86 -8.08 -19.08
CA LYS A 454 -7.92 -9.36 -19.79
C LYS A 454 -9.06 -10.25 -19.29
N GLU A 455 -9.28 -10.34 -17.98
CA GLU A 455 -10.39 -11.13 -17.43
C GLU A 455 -11.75 -10.52 -17.78
N ARG A 456 -11.87 -9.18 -17.79
CA ARG A 456 -13.04 -8.48 -18.32
C ARG A 456 -13.30 -8.83 -19.79
N ASP A 457 -12.25 -8.73 -20.63
CA ASP A 457 -12.35 -9.02 -22.07
C ASP A 457 -12.67 -10.50 -22.34
N ASN A 458 -12.32 -11.41 -21.42
CA ASN A 458 -12.75 -12.81 -21.43
C ASN A 458 -14.21 -13.01 -20.99
N GLY A 459 -14.94 -11.91 -20.71
CA GLY A 459 -16.35 -11.94 -20.36
C GLY A 459 -16.62 -12.22 -18.88
N LYS A 460 -15.67 -12.00 -17.98
CA LYS A 460 -15.93 -12.06 -16.53
C LYS A 460 -16.60 -10.77 -16.06
N ALA A 461 -17.47 -10.86 -15.06
CA ALA A 461 -17.95 -9.70 -14.31
C ALA A 461 -16.92 -9.36 -13.22
N ILE A 462 -16.58 -8.10 -13.06
CA ILE A 462 -15.56 -7.66 -12.12
C ILE A 462 -16.10 -6.58 -11.21
N LEU A 463 -16.02 -6.82 -9.90
CA LEU A 463 -16.18 -5.80 -8.87
C LEU A 463 -14.79 -5.35 -8.43
N LEU A 464 -14.45 -4.09 -8.67
CA LEU A 464 -13.20 -3.47 -8.25
C LEU A 464 -13.47 -2.51 -7.09
N ILE A 465 -12.79 -2.69 -5.98
CA ILE A 465 -12.78 -1.74 -4.87
C ILE A 465 -11.38 -1.19 -4.74
N SER A 466 -11.20 0.10 -4.96
CA SER A 466 -9.92 0.79 -4.84
C SER A 466 -10.08 2.15 -4.16
N LEU A 467 -9.09 2.49 -3.33
CA LEU A 467 -8.93 3.82 -2.75
C LEU A 467 -8.12 4.75 -3.67
N GLU A 468 -7.42 4.17 -4.66
CA GLU A 468 -6.63 4.92 -5.64
C GLU A 468 -7.55 5.35 -6.77
N LEU A 469 -7.86 6.65 -6.82
CA LEU A 469 -8.79 7.21 -7.81
C LEU A 469 -8.32 6.96 -9.25
N GLU A 470 -7.01 7.03 -9.50
CA GLU A 470 -6.42 6.75 -10.82
C GLU A 470 -6.68 5.30 -11.27
N GLU A 471 -6.58 4.33 -10.36
CA GLU A 471 -6.90 2.93 -10.66
C GLU A 471 -8.37 2.78 -11.07
N VAL A 472 -9.27 3.42 -10.32
CA VAL A 472 -10.71 3.42 -10.64
C VAL A 472 -10.96 4.02 -12.02
N MET A 473 -10.41 5.21 -12.30
CA MET A 473 -10.62 5.92 -13.57
C MET A 473 -10.05 5.17 -14.78
N ASN A 474 -8.92 4.51 -14.61
CA ASN A 474 -8.23 3.78 -15.69
C ASN A 474 -8.90 2.44 -16.03
N LEU A 475 -9.49 1.76 -15.06
CA LEU A 475 -9.99 0.39 -15.24
C LEU A 475 -11.52 0.31 -15.36
N ALA A 476 -12.26 1.13 -14.63
CA ALA A 476 -13.70 1.00 -14.53
C ALA A 476 -14.45 1.26 -15.85
N ASP A 477 -15.50 0.50 -16.10
CA ASP A 477 -16.52 0.79 -17.11
C ASP A 477 -17.67 1.57 -16.47
N THR A 478 -18.04 1.19 -15.24
CA THR A 478 -19.03 1.88 -14.41
C THR A 478 -18.44 2.20 -13.05
N ILE A 479 -18.67 3.39 -12.53
CA ILE A 479 -18.20 3.84 -11.23
C ILE A 479 -19.39 4.07 -10.31
N GLY A 480 -19.41 3.40 -9.17
CA GLY A 480 -20.26 3.69 -8.02
C GLY A 480 -19.45 4.47 -6.97
N VAL A 481 -19.93 5.62 -6.52
CA VAL A 481 -19.27 6.40 -5.48
C VAL A 481 -20.01 6.22 -4.17
N ILE A 482 -19.32 5.71 -3.16
CA ILE A 482 -19.89 5.48 -1.83
C ILE A 482 -19.46 6.56 -0.84
N TYR A 483 -20.41 7.02 -0.04
CA TYR A 483 -20.16 7.92 1.08
C TYR A 483 -21.08 7.57 2.24
N ASN A 484 -20.52 7.45 3.44
CA ASN A 484 -21.25 7.14 4.69
C ASN A 484 -22.21 5.93 4.57
N GLY A 485 -21.76 4.89 3.88
CA GLY A 485 -22.47 3.62 3.72
C GLY A 485 -23.48 3.56 2.58
N SER A 486 -23.68 4.64 1.82
CA SER A 486 -24.65 4.70 0.72
C SER A 486 -23.98 5.03 -0.61
N LEU A 487 -24.50 4.47 -1.71
CA LEU A 487 -24.05 4.84 -3.06
C LEU A 487 -24.72 6.17 -3.48
N ASN A 488 -23.91 7.23 -3.53
CA ASN A 488 -24.39 8.58 -3.88
C ASN A 488 -24.51 8.80 -5.38
N ARG A 489 -23.71 8.09 -6.17
CA ARG A 489 -23.71 8.20 -7.63
C ARG A 489 -23.32 6.87 -8.26
N ILE A 490 -23.97 6.48 -9.33
CA ILE A 490 -23.55 5.43 -10.25
C ILE A 490 -23.59 6.02 -11.65
N ALA A 491 -22.50 5.94 -12.40
CA ALA A 491 -22.43 6.43 -13.77
C ALA A 491 -21.37 5.67 -14.58
N ALA A 492 -21.44 5.72 -15.91
CA ALA A 492 -20.39 5.26 -16.78
C ALA A 492 -19.09 6.06 -16.53
N ALA A 493 -17.95 5.40 -16.56
CA ALA A 493 -16.68 6.02 -16.19
C ALA A 493 -16.29 7.19 -17.11
N ASP A 494 -16.65 7.13 -18.38
CA ASP A 494 -16.43 8.20 -19.37
C ASP A 494 -17.30 9.47 -19.15
N HIS A 495 -18.31 9.38 -18.31
CA HIS A 495 -19.18 10.50 -17.94
C HIS A 495 -18.75 11.20 -16.64
N LEU A 496 -17.64 10.78 -16.03
CA LEU A 496 -17.16 11.34 -14.76
C LEU A 496 -15.71 11.81 -14.89
N THR A 497 -15.42 12.97 -14.32
CA THR A 497 -14.06 13.44 -14.13
C THR A 497 -13.51 13.03 -12.76
N SER A 498 -12.19 12.96 -12.63
CA SER A 498 -11.54 12.66 -11.33
C SER A 498 -11.94 13.65 -10.23
N GLU A 499 -12.15 14.92 -10.58
CA GLU A 499 -12.59 15.95 -9.65
C GLU A 499 -14.01 15.69 -9.13
N GLU A 500 -14.93 15.33 -10.03
CA GLU A 500 -16.32 15.02 -9.67
C GLU A 500 -16.39 13.77 -8.78
N VAL A 501 -15.66 12.71 -9.13
CA VAL A 501 -15.60 11.51 -8.29
C VAL A 501 -15.04 11.88 -6.91
N GLY A 502 -13.97 12.68 -6.84
CA GLY A 502 -13.40 13.17 -5.58
C GLY A 502 -14.39 13.97 -4.74
N GLN A 503 -15.20 14.83 -5.35
CA GLN A 503 -16.25 15.59 -4.66
C GLN A 503 -17.35 14.67 -4.10
N PHE A 504 -17.83 13.70 -4.90
CA PHE A 504 -18.81 12.72 -4.43
C PHE A 504 -18.28 11.84 -3.29
N MET A 505 -17.00 11.48 -3.31
CA MET A 505 -16.33 10.74 -2.22
C MET A 505 -16.30 11.53 -0.91
N MET A 506 -16.35 12.85 -0.96
CA MET A 506 -16.44 13.75 0.21
C MET A 506 -17.88 14.11 0.60
N GLY A 507 -18.89 13.52 -0.06
CA GLY A 507 -20.31 13.73 0.24
C GLY A 507 -20.92 15.00 -0.33
N VAL A 508 -20.22 15.68 -1.24
CA VAL A 508 -20.81 16.81 -1.98
C VAL A 508 -21.86 16.25 -2.93
N LYS A 509 -23.13 16.54 -2.68
CA LYS A 509 -24.23 16.19 -3.60
C LYS A 509 -24.14 17.08 -4.83
N GLY A 510 -23.93 16.49 -6.01
CA GLY A 510 -23.97 17.23 -7.27
C GLY A 510 -25.30 17.98 -7.40
N GLY A 511 -25.24 19.28 -7.75
CA GLY A 511 -26.41 20.08 -8.04
C GLY A 511 -27.25 19.41 -9.12
N ARG A 512 -28.56 19.46 -8.98
CA ARG A 512 -29.56 18.90 -9.88
C ARG A 512 -29.28 19.34 -11.33
N GLN A 513 -28.66 18.47 -12.10
CA GLN A 513 -28.80 18.48 -13.58
C GLN A 513 -28.78 17.02 -14.04
N ASN A 514 -29.90 16.65 -14.72
CA ASN A 514 -30.19 15.39 -15.42
C ASN A 514 -30.91 14.27 -14.64
N GLU A 515 -32.14 14.52 -14.22
CA GLU A 515 -33.18 13.49 -14.02
C GLU A 515 -33.68 12.84 -15.33
N GLU A 516 -33.23 13.29 -16.52
CA GLU A 516 -33.73 12.76 -17.80
C GLU A 516 -33.03 11.48 -18.29
N THR A 517 -31.85 11.13 -17.78
CA THR A 517 -31.14 9.94 -18.25
C THR A 517 -31.53 8.66 -17.50
N ASP A 518 -32.14 8.80 -16.32
CA ASP A 518 -32.53 7.65 -15.48
C ASP A 518 -33.82 6.93 -15.97
N ARG A 519 -34.59 7.57 -16.87
CA ARG A 519 -35.79 6.95 -17.48
C ARG A 519 -35.49 6.07 -18.69
N SER A 520 -34.34 6.22 -19.36
CA SER A 520 -33.99 5.42 -20.54
C SER A 520 -33.42 4.01 -20.20
N LEU A 521 -32.99 3.78 -18.97
CA LEU A 521 -32.49 2.47 -18.50
C LEU A 521 -33.59 1.57 -17.93
N LYS A 522 -34.77 2.11 -17.60
CA LYS A 522 -35.93 1.35 -17.11
C LYS A 522 -36.94 0.95 -18.17
N GLY A 523 -36.71 1.26 -19.42
CA GLY A 523 -37.72 1.10 -20.48
C GLY A 523 -37.26 0.40 -21.74
N LYS A 524 -36.61 -0.78 -21.64
CA LYS A 524 -36.61 -1.81 -22.70
C LYS A 524 -36.37 -3.15 -22.03
N GLY A 525 -37.48 -3.75 -21.58
CA GLY A 525 -37.55 -5.14 -21.13
C GLY A 525 -37.49 -6.12 -22.28
#